data_7adcff9a7ecade718e1222e062a08c22
#
_entry.id   7adcff9a7ecade718e1222e062a08c22
#
_cell.length_a   1.000
_cell.length_b   1.000
_cell.length_c   1.000
_cell.angle_alpha   90.00
_cell.angle_beta   90.00
_cell.angle_gamma   90.00
#
_symmetry.space_group_name_H-M   'P 1'
#
loop_
_entity.id
_entity.type
_entity.pdbx_description
1 polymer ?
#
loop_
_entity_poly.entity_id
_entity_poly.type
_entity_poly.pdbx_seq_one_letter_code
_entity_poly.pdbx_strand_id
1 'polypeptide(L)'
;MMDTFMKGCRAIARGGFLRRLIGDRKGVAAVEFALIAPVLLTLYFVTMEVAQAIETNKKISRVASMVADLVTQQQSINRQEIDAIMTIGETILVPYNRSQPVIDITAIEVTDDNNPRAEVMWSRRLSNGGTGIGSPVGSTAQIPESLRIPGSFLIRVSGQLNYRPVISWTAEQRSSLGLLGACDQIRMNETYCLRPRMSRDIPCGNC
;
A
#
# COMPACT_ATOMS: atom_id res chain seq x y z
N MET A 1 0.12 -89.15 -17.88
CA MET A 1 -1.12 -88.59 -17.30
C MET A 1 -0.73 -87.31 -16.52
N MET A 2 -1.22 -86.26 -16.93
CA MET A 2 -1.28 -84.94 -16.29
C MET A 2 -0.43 -83.82 -16.91
N ASP A 3 -1.23 -83.07 -17.57
CA ASP A 3 -0.88 -81.95 -18.49
C ASP A 3 -0.24 -80.74 -17.89
N THR A 4 0.62 -80.24 -18.67
CA THR A 4 1.32 -79.01 -18.65
C THR A 4 0.35 -77.86 -18.85
N PHE A 5 0.27 -76.91 -17.86
CA PHE A 5 -0.37 -75.63 -18.03
C PHE A 5 0.66 -74.49 -17.80
N MET A 6 1.43 -74.19 -18.80
CA MET A 6 2.24 -72.98 -18.82
C MET A 6 1.40 -71.85 -19.38
N LYS A 7 0.89 -71.01 -18.49
CA LYS A 7 0.32 -69.70 -18.87
C LYS A 7 1.42 -68.74 -19.20
N GLY A 8 1.49 -68.29 -20.44
CA GLY A 8 2.38 -67.26 -20.93
C GLY A 8 2.03 -65.90 -20.29
N CYS A 9 2.98 -65.35 -19.58
CA CYS A 9 2.96 -64.00 -19.13
C CYS A 9 3.15 -63.06 -20.35
N ARG A 10 2.05 -62.48 -20.84
CA ARG A 10 2.14 -61.37 -21.83
C ARG A 10 2.77 -60.13 -21.16
N ALA A 11 4.04 -59.92 -21.45
CA ALA A 11 4.68 -58.62 -21.20
C ALA A 11 3.95 -57.56 -22.01
N ILE A 12 3.10 -56.79 -21.36
CA ILE A 12 2.43 -55.63 -21.94
C ILE A 12 3.52 -54.64 -22.34
N ALA A 13 3.70 -54.49 -23.63
CA ALA A 13 4.67 -53.59 -24.27
C ALA A 13 4.34 -52.15 -23.93
N ARG A 14 4.79 -51.64 -22.77
CA ARG A 14 4.71 -50.25 -22.35
C ARG A 14 5.52 -49.28 -23.23
N GLY A 15 6.43 -49.81 -24.06
CA GLY A 15 7.25 -48.99 -24.94
C GLY A 15 6.55 -48.43 -26.18
N GLY A 16 5.47 -49.07 -26.64
CA GLY A 16 4.76 -48.66 -27.86
C GLY A 16 3.87 -47.41 -27.67
N PHE A 17 3.33 -47.23 -26.49
CA PHE A 17 2.44 -46.10 -26.17
C PHE A 17 3.23 -44.77 -26.06
N LEU A 18 4.32 -44.79 -25.33
CA LEU A 18 5.21 -43.61 -25.19
C LEU A 18 5.81 -43.20 -26.55
N ARG A 19 6.20 -44.16 -27.38
CA ARG A 19 6.77 -43.87 -28.72
C ARG A 19 5.72 -43.31 -29.70
N ARG A 20 4.44 -43.73 -29.57
CA ARG A 20 3.32 -43.14 -30.31
C ARG A 20 2.99 -41.71 -29.82
N LEU A 21 3.04 -41.45 -28.51
CA LEU A 21 2.82 -40.13 -27.94
C LEU A 21 3.90 -39.11 -28.39
N ILE A 22 5.15 -39.54 -28.45
CA ILE A 22 6.28 -38.66 -28.87
C ILE A 22 6.26 -38.41 -30.38
N GLY A 23 5.68 -39.31 -31.18
CA GLY A 23 5.56 -39.20 -32.64
C GLY A 23 4.29 -38.47 -33.12
N ASP A 24 3.33 -38.23 -32.26
CA ASP A 24 2.04 -37.59 -32.64
C ASP A 24 2.16 -36.05 -32.60
N ARG A 25 2.32 -35.47 -33.78
CA ARG A 25 2.38 -34.00 -33.97
C ARG A 25 1.05 -33.28 -33.69
N LYS A 26 -0.07 -33.99 -33.52
CA LYS A 26 -1.38 -33.36 -33.27
C LYS A 26 -1.50 -32.77 -31.86
N GLY A 27 -0.63 -33.20 -30.93
CA GLY A 27 -0.59 -32.69 -29.56
C GLY A 27 0.41 -31.55 -29.32
N VAL A 28 1.23 -31.17 -30.30
CA VAL A 28 2.30 -30.16 -30.13
C VAL A 28 1.74 -28.82 -29.68
N ALA A 29 0.67 -28.32 -30.29
CA ALA A 29 0.02 -27.08 -29.93
C ALA A 29 -0.52 -27.07 -28.47
N ALA A 30 -1.02 -28.22 -28.00
CA ALA A 30 -1.49 -28.37 -26.61
C ALA A 30 -0.32 -28.28 -25.59
N VAL A 31 0.83 -28.87 -25.94
CA VAL A 31 2.04 -28.82 -25.10
C VAL A 31 2.63 -27.40 -25.09
N GLU A 32 2.70 -26.74 -26.25
CA GLU A 32 3.11 -25.34 -26.36
C GLU A 32 2.23 -24.43 -25.53
N PHE A 33 0.90 -24.57 -25.65
CA PHE A 33 -0.05 -23.82 -24.83
C PHE A 33 0.13 -24.10 -23.33
N ALA A 34 0.31 -25.36 -22.94
CA ALA A 34 0.50 -25.73 -21.54
C ALA A 34 1.79 -25.13 -20.92
N LEU A 35 2.81 -24.87 -21.74
CA LEU A 35 4.04 -24.21 -21.30
C LEU A 35 3.89 -22.68 -21.25
N ILE A 36 3.17 -22.09 -22.19
CA ILE A 36 2.99 -20.64 -22.28
C ILE A 36 1.93 -20.14 -21.29
N ALA A 37 0.84 -20.89 -21.09
CA ALA A 37 -0.27 -20.47 -20.24
C ALA A 37 0.14 -20.09 -18.80
N PRO A 38 0.97 -20.86 -18.06
CA PRO A 38 1.40 -20.46 -16.72
C PRO A 38 2.25 -19.18 -16.72
N VAL A 39 3.05 -18.94 -17.76
CA VAL A 39 3.84 -17.72 -17.89
C VAL A 39 2.92 -16.50 -18.11
N LEU A 40 1.93 -16.63 -18.99
CA LEU A 40 0.97 -15.56 -19.25
C LEU A 40 0.11 -15.27 -18.02
N LEU A 41 -0.34 -16.31 -17.30
CA LEU A 41 -1.10 -16.13 -16.05
C LEU A 41 -0.25 -15.43 -14.98
N THR A 42 1.00 -15.83 -14.83
CA THR A 42 1.91 -15.17 -13.87
C THR A 42 2.09 -13.69 -14.23
N LEU A 43 2.33 -13.38 -15.50
CA LEU A 43 2.47 -12.01 -15.98
C LEU A 43 1.19 -11.20 -15.74
N TYR A 44 0.03 -11.78 -16.00
CA TYR A 44 -1.27 -11.16 -15.74
C TYR A 44 -1.45 -10.80 -14.26
N PHE A 45 -1.20 -11.76 -13.35
CA PHE A 45 -1.35 -11.52 -11.92
C PHE A 45 -0.36 -10.49 -11.39
N VAL A 46 0.90 -10.52 -11.84
CA VAL A 46 1.90 -9.52 -11.46
C VAL A 46 1.48 -8.12 -11.94
N THR A 47 1.02 -8.01 -13.18
CA THR A 47 0.56 -6.72 -13.72
C THR A 47 -0.65 -6.19 -12.96
N MET A 48 -1.61 -7.05 -12.62
CA MET A 48 -2.78 -6.69 -11.81
C MET A 48 -2.37 -6.19 -10.42
N GLU A 49 -1.42 -6.86 -9.78
CA GLU A 49 -0.93 -6.48 -8.46
C GLU A 49 -0.23 -5.10 -8.47
N VAL A 50 0.63 -4.87 -9.46
CA VAL A 50 1.29 -3.56 -9.63
C VAL A 50 0.27 -2.46 -9.88
N ALA A 51 -0.74 -2.70 -10.71
CA ALA A 51 -1.81 -1.73 -10.96
C ALA A 51 -2.58 -1.38 -9.68
N GLN A 52 -2.92 -2.36 -8.85
CA GLN A 52 -3.58 -2.15 -7.55
C GLN A 52 -2.70 -1.37 -6.57
N ALA A 53 -1.40 -1.65 -6.53
CA ALA A 53 -0.46 -0.91 -5.69
C ALA A 53 -0.40 0.57 -6.08
N ILE A 54 -0.27 0.87 -7.38
CA ILE A 54 -0.26 2.24 -7.90
C ILE A 54 -1.57 2.96 -7.59
N GLU A 55 -2.73 2.30 -7.79
CA GLU A 55 -4.03 2.87 -7.48
C GLU A 55 -4.16 3.20 -6.00
N THR A 56 -3.73 2.29 -5.12
CA THR A 56 -3.77 2.49 -3.68
C THR A 56 -2.87 3.65 -3.26
N ASN A 57 -1.66 3.78 -3.83
CA ASN A 57 -0.77 4.91 -3.55
C ASN A 57 -1.41 6.25 -3.98
N LYS A 58 -2.06 6.30 -5.14
CA LYS A 58 -2.80 7.48 -5.59
C LYS A 58 -3.97 7.83 -4.65
N LYS A 59 -4.65 6.85 -4.07
CA LYS A 59 -5.71 7.06 -3.09
C LYS A 59 -5.14 7.67 -1.80
N ILE A 60 -4.02 7.18 -1.27
CA ILE A 60 -3.34 7.76 -0.10
C ILE A 60 -2.96 9.22 -0.35
N SER A 61 -2.37 9.50 -1.50
CA SER A 61 -2.02 10.87 -1.92
C SER A 61 -3.25 11.78 -1.95
N ARG A 62 -4.35 11.31 -2.53
CA ARG A 62 -5.62 12.04 -2.59
C ARG A 62 -6.23 12.27 -1.20
N VAL A 63 -6.19 11.27 -0.31
CA VAL A 63 -6.64 11.41 1.08
C VAL A 63 -5.84 12.48 1.80
N ALA A 64 -4.52 12.42 1.76
CA ALA A 64 -3.66 13.38 2.45
C ALA A 64 -3.88 14.81 1.93
N SER A 65 -4.01 15.00 0.61
CA SER A 65 -4.26 16.31 0.01
C SER A 65 -5.66 16.85 0.34
N MET A 66 -6.70 15.99 0.33
CA MET A 66 -8.07 16.38 0.63
C MET A 66 -8.23 16.74 2.10
N VAL A 67 -7.66 15.95 3.02
CA VAL A 67 -7.67 16.25 4.45
C VAL A 67 -6.95 17.57 4.73
N ALA A 68 -5.80 17.81 4.09
CA ALA A 68 -5.08 19.06 4.21
C ALA A 68 -5.90 20.27 3.71
N ASP A 69 -6.61 20.09 2.58
CA ASP A 69 -7.46 21.13 2.02
C ASP A 69 -8.65 21.46 2.94
N LEU A 70 -9.34 20.44 3.46
CA LEU A 70 -10.47 20.62 4.37
C LEU A 70 -10.08 21.36 5.67
N VAL A 71 -8.92 21.01 6.25
CA VAL A 71 -8.41 21.67 7.45
C VAL A 71 -8.03 23.14 7.17
N THR A 72 -7.36 23.40 6.03
CA THR A 72 -6.90 24.76 5.70
C THR A 72 -8.01 25.71 5.29
N GLN A 73 -9.22 25.23 5.04
CA GLN A 73 -10.42 26.04 4.80
C GLN A 73 -11.10 26.51 6.09
N GLN A 74 -10.70 26.00 7.26
CA GLN A 74 -11.26 26.40 8.54
C GLN A 74 -10.56 27.65 9.10
N GLN A 75 -11.30 28.51 9.79
CA GLN A 75 -10.73 29.63 10.54
C GLN A 75 -10.27 29.22 11.95
N SER A 76 -10.97 28.28 12.53
CA SER A 76 -10.64 27.58 13.77
C SER A 76 -11.16 26.16 13.67
N ILE A 77 -10.62 25.24 14.42
CA ILE A 77 -11.03 23.84 14.38
C ILE A 77 -11.10 23.29 15.80
N ASN A 78 -11.93 22.28 16.00
CA ASN A 78 -11.98 21.55 17.23
C ASN A 78 -11.64 20.05 17.00
N ARG A 79 -11.43 19.35 18.12
CA ARG A 79 -11.06 17.93 18.09
C ARG A 79 -12.03 17.07 17.30
N GLN A 80 -13.35 17.29 17.49
CA GLN A 80 -14.37 16.45 16.84
C GLN A 80 -14.40 16.67 15.33
N GLU A 81 -14.21 17.91 14.89
CA GLU A 81 -14.12 18.24 13.46
C GLU A 81 -12.91 17.59 12.79
N ILE A 82 -11.74 17.63 13.46
CA ILE A 82 -10.54 16.98 12.96
C ILE A 82 -10.75 15.47 12.86
N ASP A 83 -11.29 14.85 13.90
CA ASP A 83 -11.55 13.42 13.94
C ASP A 83 -12.56 13.01 12.84
N ALA A 84 -13.58 13.83 12.59
CA ALA A 84 -14.53 13.60 11.49
C ALA A 84 -13.85 13.71 10.10
N ILE A 85 -13.01 14.72 9.89
CA ILE A 85 -12.26 14.88 8.63
C ILE A 85 -11.34 13.69 8.38
N MET A 86 -10.64 13.19 9.41
CA MET A 86 -9.77 12.01 9.28
C MET A 86 -10.57 10.75 8.95
N THR A 87 -11.76 10.56 9.55
CA THR A 87 -12.65 9.44 9.27
C THR A 87 -13.16 9.46 7.83
N ILE A 88 -13.49 10.63 7.29
CA ILE A 88 -13.84 10.79 5.87
C ILE A 88 -12.63 10.35 5.01
N GLY A 89 -11.41 10.76 5.36
CA GLY A 89 -10.20 10.35 4.67
C GLY A 89 -10.02 8.83 4.63
N GLU A 90 -10.28 8.14 5.74
CA GLU A 90 -10.19 6.68 5.82
C GLU A 90 -11.18 5.99 4.87
N THR A 91 -12.41 6.50 4.74
CA THR A 91 -13.45 5.90 3.88
C THR A 91 -13.11 5.94 2.40
N ILE A 92 -12.27 6.87 1.94
CA ILE A 92 -11.84 6.98 0.53
C ILE A 92 -10.96 5.80 0.11
N LEU A 93 -10.28 5.15 1.06
CA LEU A 93 -9.42 4.01 0.80
C LEU A 93 -10.18 2.72 0.44
N VAL A 94 -11.48 2.65 0.74
CA VAL A 94 -12.32 1.52 0.35
C VAL A 94 -12.28 1.34 -1.17
N PRO A 95 -12.18 0.12 -1.73
CA PRO A 95 -12.34 -1.20 -1.07
C PRO A 95 -11.07 -1.81 -0.46
N TYR A 96 -9.93 -1.12 -0.45
CA TYR A 96 -8.73 -1.65 0.17
C TYR A 96 -8.90 -1.74 1.70
N ASN A 97 -8.85 -2.95 2.26
CA ASN A 97 -9.10 -3.23 3.67
C ASN A 97 -8.06 -4.16 4.33
N ARG A 98 -6.92 -4.40 3.65
CA ARG A 98 -5.90 -5.35 4.13
C ARG A 98 -4.97 -4.77 5.19
N SER A 99 -4.92 -3.45 5.30
CA SER A 99 -4.25 -2.70 6.36
C SER A 99 -4.96 -1.39 6.60
N GLN A 100 -4.85 -0.89 7.82
CA GLN A 100 -5.46 0.38 8.17
C GLN A 100 -4.48 1.53 7.89
N PRO A 101 -4.97 2.67 7.39
CA PRO A 101 -4.15 3.84 7.18
C PRO A 101 -3.79 4.49 8.52
N VAL A 102 -2.68 5.22 8.50
CA VAL A 102 -2.34 6.18 9.54
C VAL A 102 -2.41 7.57 8.90
N ILE A 103 -3.20 8.46 9.49
CA ILE A 103 -3.33 9.85 9.04
C ILE A 103 -2.86 10.74 10.18
N ASP A 104 -1.82 11.52 9.94
CA ASP A 104 -1.30 12.50 10.89
C ASP A 104 -1.59 13.91 10.38
N ILE A 105 -2.23 14.72 11.20
CA ILE A 105 -2.44 16.15 10.96
C ILE A 105 -1.63 16.91 12.00
N THR A 106 -0.77 17.82 11.56
CA THR A 106 0.09 18.62 12.42
C THR A 106 0.02 20.09 12.00
N ALA A 107 -0.37 20.95 12.90
CA ALA A 107 -0.28 22.39 12.74
C ALA A 107 1.10 22.85 13.22
N ILE A 108 1.78 23.62 12.38
CA ILE A 108 3.16 24.00 12.56
C ILE A 108 3.25 25.51 12.42
N GLU A 109 3.84 26.17 13.40
CA GLU A 109 4.22 27.56 13.33
C GLU A 109 5.74 27.68 13.15
N VAL A 110 6.18 28.51 12.26
CA VAL A 110 7.60 28.84 12.10
C VAL A 110 7.90 30.08 12.89
N THR A 111 8.80 30.00 13.87
CA THR A 111 9.15 31.11 14.73
C THR A 111 9.67 32.32 13.93
N ASP A 112 9.31 33.52 14.39
CA ASP A 112 9.73 34.77 13.74
C ASP A 112 11.01 35.32 14.43
N ASP A 113 12.10 34.54 14.35
CA ASP A 113 13.40 34.88 14.88
C ASP A 113 14.51 34.71 13.82
N ASN A 114 15.75 35.09 14.18
CA ASN A 114 16.91 34.97 13.26
C ASN A 114 17.30 33.53 12.92
N ASN A 115 16.78 32.53 13.65
CA ASN A 115 16.99 31.12 13.38
C ASN A 115 15.62 30.39 13.42
N PRO A 116 14.81 30.53 12.36
CA PRO A 116 13.42 30.08 12.38
C PRO A 116 13.32 28.57 12.60
N ARG A 117 12.56 28.19 13.62
CA ARG A 117 12.26 26.81 13.97
C ARG A 117 10.80 26.52 13.71
N ALA A 118 10.54 25.34 13.18
CA ALA A 118 9.18 24.86 12.97
C ALA A 118 8.69 24.17 14.25
N GLU A 119 7.69 24.71 14.93
CA GLU A 119 7.17 24.21 16.20
C GLU A 119 5.75 23.71 16.03
N VAL A 120 5.43 22.56 16.66
CA VAL A 120 4.09 21.97 16.63
C VAL A 120 3.16 22.74 17.56
N MET A 121 2.10 23.32 17.01
CA MET A 121 1.06 24.02 17.77
C MET A 121 -0.01 23.06 18.27
N TRP A 122 -0.44 22.14 17.44
CA TRP A 122 -1.33 21.01 17.77
C TRP A 122 -1.16 19.91 16.76
N SER A 123 -1.53 18.69 17.14
CA SER A 123 -1.52 17.56 16.24
C SER A 123 -2.56 16.50 16.61
N ARG A 124 -3.05 15.80 15.60
CA ARG A 124 -3.96 14.67 15.74
C ARG A 124 -3.52 13.54 14.84
N ARG A 125 -3.69 12.31 15.33
CA ARG A 125 -3.36 11.09 14.60
C ARG A 125 -4.55 10.14 14.61
N LEU A 126 -4.90 9.62 13.43
CA LEU A 126 -5.75 8.45 13.25
C LEU A 126 -4.84 7.24 13.02
N SER A 127 -5.00 6.21 13.81
CA SER A 127 -4.30 4.94 13.63
C SER A 127 -5.12 3.79 14.19
N ASN A 128 -5.13 2.65 13.49
CA ASN A 128 -5.90 1.47 13.89
C ASN A 128 -7.38 1.76 14.19
N GLY A 129 -8.01 2.66 13.40
CA GLY A 129 -9.41 3.06 13.59
C GLY A 129 -9.67 3.93 14.81
N GLY A 130 -8.64 4.32 15.57
CA GLY A 130 -8.74 5.20 16.73
C GLY A 130 -8.03 6.53 16.50
N THR A 131 -8.58 7.62 17.07
CA THR A 131 -7.97 8.94 17.01
C THR A 131 -7.25 9.27 18.31
N GLY A 132 -6.11 9.92 18.22
CA GLY A 132 -5.27 10.30 19.36
C GLY A 132 -4.44 11.54 19.11
N ILE A 133 -3.59 11.87 20.08
CA ILE A 133 -2.58 12.92 19.95
C ILE A 133 -1.46 12.40 19.04
N GLY A 134 -1.00 13.21 18.10
CA GLY A 134 0.14 12.91 17.23
C GLY A 134 1.48 13.33 17.86
N SER A 135 2.15 14.30 17.23
CA SER A 135 3.38 14.88 17.74
C SER A 135 3.11 15.79 18.96
N PRO A 136 3.98 15.79 19.99
CA PRO A 136 3.80 16.67 21.16
C PRO A 136 3.80 18.15 20.77
N VAL A 137 2.96 18.95 21.44
CA VAL A 137 2.94 20.40 21.30
C VAL A 137 4.30 20.99 21.74
N GLY A 138 4.81 21.97 21.00
CA GLY A 138 6.14 22.58 21.23
C GLY A 138 7.32 21.76 20.71
N SER A 139 7.08 20.54 20.19
CA SER A 139 8.16 19.77 19.56
C SER A 139 8.54 20.35 18.20
N THR A 140 9.80 20.17 17.81
CA THR A 140 10.28 20.59 16.49
C THR A 140 9.73 19.70 15.38
N ALA A 141 9.07 20.31 14.40
CA ALA A 141 8.58 19.64 13.23
C ALA A 141 9.60 19.66 12.09
N GLN A 142 9.71 18.57 11.35
CA GLN A 142 10.51 18.55 10.12
C GLN A 142 9.66 19.06 8.94
N ILE A 143 10.09 20.15 8.32
CA ILE A 143 9.50 20.70 7.10
C ILE A 143 10.61 20.98 6.09
N PRO A 144 10.30 20.99 4.78
CA PRO A 144 11.24 21.41 3.75
C PRO A 144 11.76 22.83 4.02
N GLU A 145 13.03 23.08 3.74
CA GLU A 145 13.64 24.40 3.97
C GLU A 145 12.93 25.51 3.19
N SER A 146 12.44 25.21 1.99
CA SER A 146 11.68 26.16 1.17
C SER A 146 10.37 26.64 1.82
N LEU A 147 9.83 25.91 2.80
CA LEU A 147 8.62 26.28 3.55
C LEU A 147 8.92 26.92 4.91
N ARG A 148 10.19 26.97 5.34
CA ARG A 148 10.61 27.55 6.61
C ARG A 148 10.72 29.07 6.51
N ILE A 149 9.57 29.73 6.34
CA ILE A 149 9.48 31.20 6.27
C ILE A 149 9.11 31.71 7.65
N PRO A 150 9.90 32.63 8.26
CA PRO A 150 9.61 33.20 9.57
C PRO A 150 8.17 33.71 9.67
N GLY A 151 7.51 33.48 10.79
CA GLY A 151 6.14 33.89 11.06
C GLY A 151 5.06 33.21 10.21
N SER A 152 5.39 32.12 9.49
CA SER A 152 4.41 31.38 8.68
C SER A 152 3.78 30.24 9.47
N PHE A 153 2.50 30.00 9.18
CA PHE A 153 1.75 28.86 9.72
C PHE A 153 1.47 27.84 8.62
N LEU A 154 1.63 26.56 8.92
CA LEU A 154 1.49 25.44 7.99
C LEU A 154 0.67 24.32 8.61
N ILE A 155 -0.18 23.71 7.82
CA ILE A 155 -0.81 22.43 8.13
C ILE A 155 -0.08 21.34 7.34
N ARG A 156 0.54 20.43 8.05
CA ARG A 156 1.16 19.23 7.47
C ARG A 156 0.23 18.03 7.70
N VAL A 157 -0.14 17.37 6.61
CA VAL A 157 -0.90 16.11 6.66
C VAL A 157 -0.04 15.02 6.04
N SER A 158 0.12 13.93 6.79
CA SER A 158 0.84 12.74 6.35
C SER A 158 -0.12 11.54 6.33
N GLY A 159 -0.27 10.92 5.17
CA GLY A 159 -1.00 9.67 4.98
C GLY A 159 -0.03 8.51 4.80
N GLN A 160 -0.15 7.48 5.63
CA GLN A 160 0.71 6.31 5.59
C GLN A 160 -0.12 5.04 5.48
N LEU A 161 0.31 4.11 4.65
CA LEU A 161 -0.30 2.79 4.52
C LEU A 161 0.77 1.73 4.27
N ASN A 162 0.67 0.61 4.99
CA ASN A 162 1.45 -0.57 4.68
C ASN A 162 0.65 -1.43 3.70
N TYR A 163 0.86 -1.22 2.40
CA TYR A 163 0.19 -2.00 1.37
C TYR A 163 0.61 -3.46 1.45
N ARG A 164 -0.37 -4.35 1.52
CA ARG A 164 -0.18 -5.81 1.48
C ARG A 164 -0.68 -6.34 0.14
N PRO A 165 0.18 -6.99 -0.65
CA PRO A 165 -0.21 -7.62 -1.90
C PRO A 165 -1.32 -8.65 -1.73
N VAL A 166 -2.13 -8.88 -2.76
CA VAL A 166 -3.13 -9.98 -2.81
C VAL A 166 -2.41 -11.32 -2.82
N ILE A 167 -1.34 -11.38 -3.62
CA ILE A 167 -0.52 -12.58 -3.77
C ILE A 167 0.59 -12.50 -2.73
N SER A 168 0.36 -13.10 -1.56
CA SER A 168 1.40 -13.25 -0.54
C SER A 168 2.14 -14.57 -0.79
N TRP A 169 3.45 -14.47 -1.01
CA TRP A 169 4.33 -15.64 -1.13
C TRP A 169 4.90 -15.97 0.24
N THR A 170 4.85 -17.24 0.65
CA THR A 170 5.56 -17.67 1.87
C THR A 170 7.07 -17.55 1.66
N ALA A 171 7.83 -17.44 2.75
CA ALA A 171 9.29 -17.33 2.69
C ALA A 171 9.92 -18.52 1.90
N GLU A 172 9.36 -19.71 2.05
CA GLU A 172 9.78 -20.94 1.36
C GLU A 172 9.47 -20.87 -0.15
N GLN A 173 8.29 -20.39 -0.52
CA GLN A 173 7.92 -20.21 -1.93
C GLN A 173 8.80 -19.16 -2.61
N ARG A 174 9.13 -18.07 -1.91
CA ARG A 174 10.02 -17.03 -2.43
C ARG A 174 11.44 -17.55 -2.68
N SER A 175 11.98 -18.32 -1.75
CA SER A 175 13.32 -18.94 -1.91
C SER A 175 13.35 -19.93 -3.07
N SER A 176 12.32 -20.75 -3.21
CA SER A 176 12.21 -21.76 -4.27
C SER A 176 12.05 -21.16 -5.67
N LEU A 177 11.43 -19.97 -5.77
CA LEU A 177 11.20 -19.28 -7.04
C LEU A 177 12.27 -18.22 -7.36
N GLY A 178 13.28 -18.04 -6.50
CA GLY A 178 14.30 -17.00 -6.67
C GLY A 178 13.76 -15.58 -6.43
N LEU A 179 12.58 -15.42 -5.85
CA LEU A 179 11.91 -14.14 -5.60
C LEU A 179 12.31 -13.55 -4.24
N LEU A 180 13.59 -13.59 -3.90
CA LEU A 180 14.12 -13.07 -2.62
C LEU A 180 13.85 -11.58 -2.39
N GLY A 181 13.55 -10.83 -3.45
CA GLY A 181 13.18 -9.41 -3.39
C GLY A 181 11.68 -9.12 -3.30
N ALA A 182 10.81 -10.14 -3.26
CA ALA A 182 9.38 -9.92 -3.12
C ALA A 182 9.04 -9.38 -1.72
N CYS A 183 8.60 -8.14 -1.66
CA CYS A 183 8.25 -7.46 -0.41
C CYS A 183 6.91 -7.99 0.13
N ASP A 184 6.86 -8.34 1.41
CA ASP A 184 5.60 -8.69 2.08
C ASP A 184 4.68 -7.48 2.25
N GLN A 185 5.28 -6.30 2.31
CA GLN A 185 4.58 -5.03 2.50
C GLN A 185 5.33 -3.91 1.76
N ILE A 186 4.57 -3.04 1.12
CA ILE A 186 5.08 -1.83 0.51
C ILE A 186 4.62 -0.66 1.38
N ARG A 187 5.57 0.05 1.98
CA ARG A 187 5.27 1.23 2.78
C ARG A 187 5.00 2.41 1.85
N MET A 188 3.77 2.88 1.84
CA MET A 188 3.32 4.06 1.12
C MET A 188 3.23 5.22 2.13
N ASN A 189 3.85 6.34 1.83
CA ASN A 189 3.83 7.53 2.68
C ASN A 189 3.79 8.77 1.80
N GLU A 190 2.74 9.57 1.98
CA GLU A 190 2.52 10.83 1.26
C GLU A 190 2.34 11.96 2.27
N THR A 191 2.97 13.08 2.03
CA THR A 191 2.93 14.23 2.93
C THR A 191 2.63 15.50 2.14
N TYR A 192 1.65 16.26 2.63
CA TYR A 192 1.26 17.56 2.09
C TYR A 192 1.41 18.63 3.15
N CYS A 193 1.96 19.77 2.75
CA CYS A 193 2.08 20.96 3.57
C CYS A 193 1.35 22.11 2.88
N LEU A 194 0.29 22.61 3.50
CA LEU A 194 -0.52 23.71 2.98
C LEU A 194 -0.58 24.85 3.99
N ARG A 195 -0.79 26.08 3.49
CA ARG A 195 -1.04 27.24 4.33
C ARG A 195 -2.53 27.42 4.55
N PRO A 196 -2.96 27.95 5.71
CA PRO A 196 -4.34 28.38 5.91
C PRO A 196 -4.79 29.32 4.80
N ARG A 197 -6.06 29.18 4.38
CA ARG A 197 -6.63 30.00 3.30
C ARG A 197 -7.53 31.11 3.80
N MET A 198 -8.17 30.91 4.96
CA MET A 198 -9.19 31.82 5.49
C MET A 198 -8.71 32.66 6.67
N SER A 199 -7.61 32.26 7.31
CA SER A 199 -7.03 32.91 8.48
C SER A 199 -5.50 32.88 8.39
N ARG A 200 -4.84 33.53 9.33
CA ARG A 200 -3.38 33.52 9.42
C ARG A 200 -2.85 32.25 10.07
N ASP A 201 -3.61 31.74 11.02
CA ASP A 201 -3.41 30.52 11.78
C ASP A 201 -4.73 29.79 11.95
N ILE A 202 -4.69 28.55 12.38
CA ILE A 202 -5.87 27.73 12.67
C ILE A 202 -5.72 27.21 14.10
N PRO A 203 -6.26 27.94 15.10
CA PRO A 203 -6.22 27.50 16.47
C PRO A 203 -7.13 26.28 16.68
N CYS A 204 -6.69 25.36 17.54
CA CYS A 204 -7.52 24.27 17.99
C CYS A 204 -7.99 24.49 19.43
N GLY A 205 -9.31 24.46 19.65
CA GLY A 205 -9.89 24.78 20.94
C GLY A 205 -9.70 23.73 22.03
N ASN A 206 -9.44 22.45 21.65
CA ASN A 206 -9.40 21.33 22.59
C ASN A 206 -8.54 20.15 22.08
N CYS A 207 -7.52 20.41 21.21
CA CYS A 207 -6.57 19.41 20.79
C CYS A 207 -5.52 19.12 21.88
#